data_3387f7112c65ba6ede876b614d608617
#
_entry.id   3387f7112c65ba6ede876b614d608617
#
_cell.length_a   1.000
_cell.length_b   1.000
_cell.length_c   1.000
_cell.angle_alpha   90.00
_cell.angle_beta   90.00
_cell.angle_gamma   90.00
#
_symmetry.space_group_name_H-M   'P 1'
#
loop_
_entity.id
_entity.type
_entity.pdbx_description
1 polymer ?
#
loop_
_entity_poly.entity_id
_entity_poly.type
_entity_poly.pdbx_seq_one_letter_code
_entity_poly.pdbx_strand_id
1 'polypeptide(L)'
;NKLWTEDDRKELLAGLHSTQLELMKEVKSLNKTQITFKPDSSKWSIAEVLEHLGTFEELLQWDLYCNQFTPEQSGLTLNTEEKDRLMINYAIDTVKGKAPSVAQPLGRFNELDALKSYFNYHRENVIKWIETTSTDLRKHYIYRPSEWGNWAERDLHQYVLVYIAHTTRHIHQIQK
;
A
#
# COMPACT_ATOMS: atom_id res chain seq x y z
N ASN A 1 -4.95 -6.26 27.38
CA ASN A 1 -4.48 -7.37 26.53
C ASN A 1 -4.07 -6.84 25.17
N LYS A 2 -2.92 -7.32 24.66
CA LYS A 2 -2.46 -7.02 23.31
C LYS A 2 -3.31 -7.81 22.31
N LEU A 3 -3.85 -7.14 21.28
CA LEU A 3 -4.69 -7.76 20.25
C LEU A 3 -3.85 -8.12 19.01
N TRP A 4 -2.87 -7.29 18.68
CA TRP A 4 -1.96 -7.51 17.54
C TRP A 4 -0.86 -8.50 17.95
N THR A 5 -0.82 -9.64 17.26
CA THR A 5 0.04 -10.78 17.58
C THR A 5 1.35 -10.75 16.79
N GLU A 6 2.31 -11.61 17.19
CA GLU A 6 3.53 -11.82 16.40
C GLU A 6 3.26 -12.50 15.04
N ASP A 7 2.17 -13.25 14.91
CA ASP A 7 1.78 -13.84 13.63
C ASP A 7 1.16 -12.77 12.71
N ASP A 8 0.36 -11.83 13.24
CA ASP A 8 -0.07 -10.63 12.49
C ASP A 8 1.14 -9.83 11.97
N ARG A 9 2.17 -9.64 12.81
CA ARG A 9 3.41 -8.95 12.42
C ARG A 9 4.11 -9.66 11.27
N LYS A 10 4.29 -10.98 11.39
CA LYS A 10 4.93 -11.80 10.35
C LYS A 10 4.15 -11.77 9.04
N GLU A 11 2.82 -11.79 9.09
CA GLU A 11 1.96 -11.69 7.91
C GLU A 11 2.22 -10.38 7.15
N LEU A 12 2.20 -9.24 7.85
CA LEU A 12 2.49 -7.95 7.23
C LEU A 12 3.89 -7.89 6.64
N LEU A 13 4.91 -8.32 7.38
CA LEU A 13 6.29 -8.32 6.90
C LEU A 13 6.47 -9.22 5.67
N ALA A 14 5.89 -10.41 5.67
CA ALA A 14 5.94 -11.31 4.53
C ALA A 14 5.28 -10.68 3.29
N GLY A 15 4.12 -10.05 3.44
CA GLY A 15 3.42 -9.38 2.35
C GLY A 15 4.18 -8.16 1.82
N LEU A 16 4.74 -7.34 2.70
CA LEU A 16 5.53 -6.16 2.34
C LEU A 16 6.81 -6.55 1.57
N HIS A 17 7.55 -7.55 2.07
CA HIS A 17 8.76 -8.04 1.42
C HIS A 17 8.48 -8.71 0.08
N SER A 18 7.50 -9.61 0.02
CA SER A 18 7.19 -10.33 -1.22
C SER A 18 6.75 -9.40 -2.34
N THR A 19 5.86 -8.45 -2.05
CA THR A 19 5.38 -7.49 -3.06
C THR A 19 6.47 -6.50 -3.49
N GLN A 20 7.36 -6.09 -2.59
CA GLN A 20 8.54 -5.30 -2.95
C GLN A 20 9.46 -6.06 -3.92
N LEU A 21 9.81 -7.30 -3.57
CA LEU A 21 10.69 -8.14 -4.39
C LEU A 21 10.07 -8.40 -5.78
N GLU A 22 8.79 -8.72 -5.83
CA GLU A 22 8.07 -8.98 -7.08
C GLU A 22 8.01 -7.74 -7.96
N LEU A 23 7.65 -6.57 -7.41
CA LEU A 23 7.63 -5.32 -8.14
C LEU A 23 9.01 -4.98 -8.73
N MET A 24 10.06 -5.08 -7.91
CA MET A 24 11.43 -4.79 -8.36
C MET A 24 11.89 -5.77 -9.44
N LYS A 25 11.49 -7.04 -9.37
CA LYS A 25 11.76 -8.05 -10.39
C LYS A 25 11.10 -7.70 -11.72
N GLU A 26 9.82 -7.32 -11.71
CA GLU A 26 9.07 -6.97 -12.93
C GLU A 26 9.68 -5.77 -13.68
N VAL A 27 10.21 -4.80 -12.97
CA VAL A 27 10.73 -3.58 -13.58
C VAL A 27 12.25 -3.56 -13.78
N LYS A 28 12.97 -4.62 -13.36
CA LYS A 28 14.44 -4.65 -13.26
C LYS A 28 15.17 -4.26 -14.54
N SER A 29 14.68 -4.70 -15.69
CA SER A 29 15.39 -4.60 -16.96
C SER A 29 14.69 -3.68 -17.98
N LEU A 30 13.69 -2.92 -17.53
CA LEU A 30 12.95 -2.02 -18.40
C LEU A 30 13.78 -0.78 -18.76
N ASN A 31 13.81 -0.45 -20.04
CA ASN A 31 14.43 0.77 -20.52
C ASN A 31 13.44 1.97 -20.51
N LYS A 32 13.95 3.16 -20.79
CA LYS A 32 13.15 4.39 -20.77
C LYS A 32 11.94 4.34 -21.72
N THR A 33 12.09 3.81 -22.91
CA THR A 33 11.00 3.67 -23.87
C THR A 33 9.88 2.78 -23.33
N GLN A 34 10.25 1.65 -22.68
CA GLN A 34 9.29 0.73 -22.11
C GLN A 34 8.54 1.34 -20.92
N ILE A 35 9.23 2.02 -20.00
CA ILE A 35 8.58 2.59 -18.82
C ILE A 35 7.68 3.80 -19.15
N THR A 36 7.91 4.50 -20.26
CA THR A 36 7.11 5.65 -20.70
C THR A 36 6.02 5.29 -21.70
N PHE A 37 6.03 4.06 -22.20
CA PHE A 37 5.02 3.60 -23.16
C PHE A 37 3.62 3.61 -22.54
N LYS A 38 2.65 4.11 -23.31
CA LYS A 38 1.21 4.07 -22.98
C LYS A 38 0.48 3.28 -24.06
N PRO A 39 -0.27 2.23 -23.70
CA PRO A 39 -1.11 1.49 -24.67
C PRO A 39 -2.14 2.39 -25.36
N ASP A 40 -2.67 3.36 -24.64
CA ASP A 40 -3.50 4.46 -25.13
C ASP A 40 -3.40 5.66 -24.17
N SER A 41 -3.89 6.81 -24.59
CA SER A 41 -3.80 8.06 -23.83
C SER A 41 -4.54 8.06 -22.48
N SER A 42 -5.48 7.14 -22.30
CA SER A 42 -6.26 7.00 -21.05
C SER A 42 -5.61 6.06 -20.03
N LYS A 43 -4.53 5.36 -20.43
CA LYS A 43 -3.81 4.43 -19.58
C LYS A 43 -2.55 5.04 -19.00
N TRP A 44 -2.20 4.58 -17.83
CA TRP A 44 -0.92 4.94 -17.24
C TRP A 44 0.22 4.13 -17.86
N SER A 45 1.35 4.78 -18.00
CA SER A 45 2.62 4.11 -18.26
C SER A 45 3.13 3.42 -17.00
N ILE A 46 4.13 2.55 -17.16
CA ILE A 46 4.79 1.90 -16.01
C ILE A 46 5.42 2.96 -15.08
N ALA A 47 6.02 4.01 -15.62
CA ALA A 47 6.57 5.10 -14.82
C ALA A 47 5.50 5.79 -13.97
N GLU A 48 4.32 6.05 -14.54
CA GLU A 48 3.18 6.62 -13.80
C GLU A 48 2.64 5.67 -12.72
N VAL A 49 2.60 4.37 -13.00
CA VAL A 49 2.23 3.34 -11.99
C VAL A 49 3.25 3.30 -10.85
N LEU A 50 4.54 3.33 -11.14
CA LEU A 50 5.59 3.34 -10.11
C LEU A 50 5.57 4.62 -9.26
N GLU A 51 5.36 5.78 -9.88
CA GLU A 51 5.20 7.04 -9.14
C GLU A 51 3.98 6.99 -8.22
N HIS A 52 2.86 6.49 -8.70
CA HIS A 52 1.65 6.28 -7.93
C HIS A 52 1.88 5.36 -6.73
N LEU A 53 2.53 4.21 -6.94
CA LEU A 53 2.88 3.28 -5.86
C LEU A 53 3.82 3.91 -4.84
N GLY A 54 4.85 4.65 -5.27
CA GLY A 54 5.76 5.37 -4.38
C GLY A 54 5.01 6.38 -3.50
N THR A 55 4.06 7.12 -4.09
CA THR A 55 3.22 8.05 -3.33
C THR A 55 2.34 7.34 -2.31
N PHE A 56 1.79 6.17 -2.65
CA PHE A 56 1.02 5.39 -1.69
C PHE A 56 1.90 4.88 -0.54
N GLU A 57 3.14 4.44 -0.81
CA GLU A 57 4.07 4.05 0.25
C GLU A 57 4.43 5.23 1.17
N GLU A 58 4.63 6.41 0.61
CA GLU A 58 4.84 7.63 1.39
C GLU A 58 3.64 7.93 2.30
N LEU A 59 2.42 7.87 1.77
CA LEU A 59 1.19 8.04 2.54
C LEU A 59 1.06 7.00 3.64
N LEU A 60 1.32 5.73 3.34
CA LEU A 60 1.30 4.65 4.33
C LEU A 60 2.27 4.93 5.49
N GLN A 61 3.51 5.30 5.18
CA GLN A 61 4.52 5.62 6.19
C GLN A 61 4.03 6.73 7.13
N TRP A 62 3.55 7.84 6.57
CA TRP A 62 3.08 8.98 7.37
C TRP A 62 1.81 8.66 8.15
N ASP A 63 0.87 7.93 7.56
CA ASP A 63 -0.35 7.52 8.24
C ASP A 63 -0.07 6.60 9.43
N LEU A 64 0.86 5.65 9.31
CA LEU A 64 1.28 4.81 10.43
C LEU A 64 1.96 5.63 11.54
N TYR A 65 2.87 6.53 11.16
CA TYR A 65 3.61 7.36 12.12
C TYR A 65 2.69 8.32 12.89
N CYS A 66 1.65 8.84 12.26
CA CYS A 66 0.70 9.72 12.91
C CYS A 66 -0.34 8.95 13.74
N ASN A 67 -0.93 7.90 13.17
CA ASN A 67 -2.07 7.22 13.80
C ASN A 67 -1.68 6.29 14.96
N GLN A 68 -0.40 5.94 15.13
CA GLN A 68 0.05 5.25 16.34
C GLN A 68 -0.19 6.04 17.63
N PHE A 69 -0.39 7.36 17.54
CA PHE A 69 -0.66 8.25 18.68
C PHE A 69 -2.14 8.51 18.89
N THR A 70 -3.03 7.96 18.07
CA THR A 70 -4.47 8.07 18.30
C THR A 70 -4.86 7.29 19.57
N PRO A 71 -5.96 7.67 20.25
CA PRO A 71 -6.43 6.91 21.40
C PRO A 71 -6.71 5.45 21.03
N GLU A 72 -6.27 4.52 21.88
CA GLU A 72 -6.62 3.11 21.73
C GLU A 72 -8.14 2.90 21.79
N GLN A 73 -8.66 2.13 20.88
CA GLN A 73 -10.06 1.72 20.85
C GLN A 73 -10.16 0.21 21.03
N SER A 74 -10.80 -0.22 22.09
CA SER A 74 -11.09 -1.63 22.35
C SER A 74 -12.57 -1.88 22.07
N GLY A 75 -12.88 -2.73 21.13
CA GLY A 75 -14.27 -3.14 20.88
C GLY A 75 -14.75 -3.04 19.44
N LEU A 76 -13.99 -2.44 18.53
CA LEU A 76 -14.30 -2.42 17.10
C LEU A 76 -13.80 -3.66 16.33
N THR A 77 -13.05 -4.51 17.00
CA THR A 77 -12.39 -5.70 16.44
C THR A 77 -13.27 -6.95 16.40
N LEU A 78 -14.57 -6.81 16.23
CA LEU A 78 -15.42 -7.96 15.99
C LEU A 78 -15.15 -8.52 14.58
N ASN A 79 -14.72 -9.79 14.53
CA ASN A 79 -14.51 -10.54 13.29
C ASN A 79 -13.35 -10.01 12.41
N THR A 80 -12.16 -9.85 13.00
CA THR A 80 -10.96 -9.30 12.34
C THR A 80 -10.58 -10.09 11.08
N GLU A 81 -10.58 -11.42 11.12
CA GLU A 81 -10.17 -12.28 10.00
C GLU A 81 -11.06 -12.09 8.75
N GLU A 82 -12.37 -12.03 8.93
CA GLU A 82 -13.29 -11.77 7.83
C GLU A 82 -13.10 -10.37 7.26
N LYS A 83 -12.92 -9.38 8.12
CA LYS A 83 -12.71 -7.99 7.71
C LYS A 83 -11.36 -7.82 7.00
N ASP A 84 -10.30 -8.47 7.46
CA ASP A 84 -8.99 -8.51 6.81
C ASP A 84 -9.10 -9.06 5.39
N ARG A 85 -9.78 -10.20 5.21
CA ARG A 85 -10.01 -10.79 3.91
C ARG A 85 -10.82 -9.88 2.98
N LEU A 86 -11.84 -9.21 3.51
CA LEU A 86 -12.63 -8.24 2.75
C LEU A 86 -11.80 -7.05 2.29
N MET A 87 -10.88 -6.55 3.13
CA MET A 87 -9.96 -5.46 2.79
C MET A 87 -9.01 -5.84 1.66
N ILE A 88 -8.45 -7.06 1.71
CA ILE A 88 -7.57 -7.58 0.65
C ILE A 88 -8.35 -7.71 -0.66
N ASN A 89 -9.50 -8.36 -0.65
CA ASN A 89 -10.33 -8.56 -1.84
C ASN A 89 -10.74 -7.22 -2.45
N TYR A 90 -11.16 -6.26 -1.63
CA TYR A 90 -11.50 -4.93 -2.09
C TYR A 90 -10.34 -4.26 -2.84
N ALA A 91 -9.13 -4.31 -2.32
CA ALA A 91 -7.96 -3.68 -2.94
C ALA A 91 -7.54 -4.36 -4.25
N ILE A 92 -7.78 -5.68 -4.39
CA ILE A 92 -7.48 -6.44 -5.61
C ILE A 92 -8.56 -6.24 -6.67
N ASP A 93 -9.83 -6.33 -6.26
CA ASP A 93 -10.99 -6.39 -7.17
C ASP A 93 -11.57 -5.03 -7.55
N THR A 94 -11.02 -3.94 -7.02
CA THR A 94 -11.65 -2.63 -7.23
C THR A 94 -11.90 -2.35 -8.69
N VAL A 95 -13.16 -2.27 -9.01
CA VAL A 95 -13.68 -1.61 -10.20
C VAL A 95 -12.99 -0.26 -10.35
N LYS A 96 -12.51 0.04 -11.55
CA LYS A 96 -11.75 1.23 -11.97
C LYS A 96 -12.22 2.53 -11.29
N GLY A 97 -11.77 2.76 -10.07
CA GLY A 97 -11.87 4.06 -9.41
C GLY A 97 -10.74 4.98 -9.91
N LYS A 98 -11.00 6.25 -9.99
CA LYS A 98 -9.92 7.23 -10.14
C LYS A 98 -9.04 7.17 -8.88
N ALA A 99 -7.73 7.15 -9.07
CA ALA A 99 -6.82 7.37 -7.96
C ALA A 99 -7.12 8.73 -7.30
N PRO A 100 -7.04 8.82 -5.96
CA PRO A 100 -7.24 10.09 -5.27
C PRO A 100 -6.26 11.14 -5.79
N SER A 101 -6.65 12.41 -5.76
CA SER A 101 -5.86 13.51 -6.34
C SER A 101 -4.42 13.55 -5.82
N VAL A 102 -4.21 13.25 -4.53
CA VAL A 102 -2.88 13.21 -3.89
C VAL A 102 -1.97 12.14 -4.50
N ALA A 103 -2.53 11.08 -5.06
CA ALA A 103 -1.80 9.94 -5.63
C ALA A 103 -1.89 9.85 -7.16
N GLN A 104 -2.37 10.90 -7.82
CA GLN A 104 -2.27 11.02 -9.28
C GLN A 104 -0.78 11.20 -9.67
N PRO A 105 -0.28 10.44 -10.66
CA PRO A 105 1.08 10.64 -11.14
C PRO A 105 1.23 12.03 -11.77
N LEU A 106 2.28 12.71 -11.42
CA LEU A 106 2.59 14.08 -11.87
C LEU A 106 3.81 14.14 -12.81
N GLY A 107 4.47 13.02 -13.07
CA GLY A 107 5.69 12.97 -13.86
C GLY A 107 6.91 13.58 -13.13
N ARG A 108 6.95 13.44 -11.81
CA ARG A 108 8.04 13.96 -10.97
C ARG A 108 9.38 13.26 -11.20
N PHE A 109 9.33 12.02 -11.65
CA PHE A 109 10.49 11.17 -11.85
C PHE A 109 10.54 10.64 -13.29
N ASN A 110 11.65 10.89 -13.98
CA ASN A 110 11.82 10.51 -15.38
C ASN A 110 12.71 9.28 -15.60
N GLU A 111 13.34 8.79 -14.55
CA GLU A 111 14.29 7.67 -14.62
C GLU A 111 13.85 6.52 -13.73
N LEU A 112 14.01 5.29 -14.23
CA LEU A 112 13.58 4.08 -13.53
C LEU A 112 14.21 3.96 -12.12
N ASP A 113 15.49 4.29 -11.98
CA ASP A 113 16.17 4.18 -10.69
C ASP A 113 15.65 5.19 -9.66
N ALA A 114 15.24 6.38 -10.09
CA ALA A 114 14.58 7.35 -9.21
C ALA A 114 13.21 6.85 -8.74
N LEU A 115 12.41 6.28 -9.66
CA LEU A 115 11.10 5.69 -9.34
C LEU A 115 11.23 4.51 -8.35
N LYS A 116 12.19 3.60 -8.61
CA LYS A 116 12.48 2.48 -7.71
C LYS A 116 12.93 2.96 -6.34
N SER A 117 13.83 3.95 -6.30
CA SER A 117 14.34 4.51 -5.05
C SER A 117 13.24 5.17 -4.23
N TYR A 118 12.33 5.90 -4.87
CA TYR A 118 11.19 6.54 -4.20
C TYR A 118 10.28 5.51 -3.52
N PHE A 119 9.88 4.46 -4.26
CA PHE A 119 9.09 3.38 -3.69
C PHE A 119 9.83 2.65 -2.55
N ASN A 120 11.07 2.21 -2.80
CA ASN A 120 11.84 1.41 -1.86
C ASN A 120 12.13 2.17 -0.56
N TYR A 121 12.47 3.46 -0.65
CA TYR A 121 12.75 4.28 0.53
C TYR A 121 11.59 4.26 1.54
N HIS A 122 10.38 4.50 1.07
CA HIS A 122 9.20 4.51 1.94
C HIS A 122 8.80 3.11 2.38
N ARG A 123 8.86 2.11 1.49
CA ARG A 123 8.59 0.70 1.81
C ARG A 123 9.52 0.17 2.89
N GLU A 124 10.80 0.43 2.80
CA GLU A 124 11.79 0.00 3.79
C GLU A 124 11.58 0.68 5.15
N ASN A 125 11.20 1.95 5.16
CA ASN A 125 10.81 2.64 6.39
C ASN A 125 9.57 2.04 7.05
N VAL A 126 8.57 1.66 6.26
CA VAL A 126 7.37 0.95 6.76
C VAL A 126 7.76 -0.40 7.34
N ILE A 127 8.54 -1.20 6.61
CA ILE A 127 9.02 -2.50 7.07
C ILE A 127 9.75 -2.36 8.41
N LYS A 128 10.73 -1.47 8.50
CA LYS A 128 11.49 -1.22 9.72
C LYS A 128 10.60 -0.79 10.88
N TRP A 129 9.60 0.04 10.62
CA TRP A 129 8.65 0.46 11.64
C TRP A 129 7.79 -0.73 12.11
N ILE A 130 7.27 -1.55 11.21
CA ILE A 130 6.50 -2.76 11.54
C ILE A 130 7.35 -3.75 12.35
N GLU A 131 8.64 -3.91 12.03
CA GLU A 131 9.57 -4.77 12.75
C GLU A 131 9.76 -4.35 14.22
N THR A 132 9.80 -3.05 14.47
CA THR A 132 10.25 -2.50 15.76
C THR A 132 9.15 -1.89 16.61
N THR A 133 7.97 -1.62 16.05
CA THR A 133 6.90 -0.95 16.79
C THR A 133 6.35 -1.81 17.94
N SER A 134 6.11 -1.17 19.07
CA SER A 134 5.35 -1.75 20.20
C SER A 134 3.85 -1.44 20.13
N THR A 135 3.43 -0.63 19.18
CA THR A 135 2.03 -0.23 18.98
C THR A 135 1.17 -1.45 18.67
N ASP A 136 0.01 -1.53 19.29
CA ASP A 136 -1.01 -2.54 18.96
C ASP A 136 -1.84 -2.07 17.77
N LEU A 137 -1.47 -2.52 16.56
CA LEU A 137 -2.10 -2.06 15.33
C LEU A 137 -3.60 -2.36 15.25
N ARG A 138 -4.09 -3.32 16.05
CA ARG A 138 -5.53 -3.66 16.12
C ARG A 138 -6.34 -2.70 16.98
N LYS A 139 -5.67 -1.81 17.72
CA LYS A 139 -6.31 -0.83 18.61
C LYS A 139 -6.31 0.61 18.08
N HIS A 140 -5.57 0.86 17.01
CA HIS A 140 -5.50 2.18 16.39
C HIS A 140 -6.20 2.14 15.04
N TYR A 141 -7.05 3.12 14.78
CA TYR A 141 -7.92 3.13 13.62
C TYR A 141 -7.64 4.35 12.75
N ILE A 142 -7.79 4.15 11.45
CA ILE A 142 -7.77 5.22 10.47
C ILE A 142 -9.12 5.29 9.77
N TYR A 143 -9.61 6.50 9.54
CA TYR A 143 -10.85 6.77 8.85
C TYR A 143 -10.55 7.41 7.50
N ARG A 144 -11.09 6.83 6.44
CA ARG A 144 -11.01 7.36 5.08
C ARG A 144 -12.43 7.46 4.51
N PRO A 145 -13.08 8.65 4.59
CA PRO A 145 -14.48 8.81 4.19
C PRO A 145 -14.67 8.65 2.68
N SER A 146 -15.86 8.25 2.30
CA SER A 146 -16.51 8.31 1.01
C SER A 146 -15.83 7.68 -0.22
N GLU A 147 -14.57 7.94 -0.47
CA GLU A 147 -13.88 7.41 -1.67
C GLU A 147 -13.73 5.88 -1.63
N TRP A 148 -13.90 5.29 -0.44
CA TRP A 148 -13.73 3.88 -0.15
C TRP A 148 -15.04 3.19 0.29
N GLY A 149 -16.18 3.85 0.13
CA GLY A 149 -17.51 3.32 0.47
C GLY A 149 -17.65 2.96 1.96
N ASN A 150 -18.35 1.86 2.26
CA ASN A 150 -18.62 1.40 3.63
C ASN A 150 -17.36 0.92 4.39
N TRP A 151 -16.19 0.97 3.78
CA TRP A 151 -14.90 0.52 4.34
C TRP A 151 -14.05 1.67 4.87
N ALA A 152 -14.71 2.77 5.23
CA ALA A 152 -14.05 3.99 5.68
C ALA A 152 -13.19 3.78 6.93
N GLU A 153 -13.62 2.92 7.85
CA GLU A 153 -12.91 2.66 9.11
C GLU A 153 -12.19 1.31 9.07
N ARG A 154 -10.91 1.33 9.41
CA ARG A 154 -10.06 0.15 9.47
C ARG A 154 -8.98 0.33 10.54
N ASP A 155 -8.57 -0.77 11.17
CA ASP A 155 -7.40 -0.74 12.04
C ASP A 155 -6.11 -0.60 11.24
N LEU A 156 -4.99 -0.29 11.91
CA LEU A 156 -3.72 -0.06 11.21
C LEU A 156 -3.17 -1.35 10.56
N HIS A 157 -3.47 -2.53 11.10
CA HIS A 157 -3.11 -3.80 10.45
C HIS A 157 -3.84 -3.95 9.11
N GLN A 158 -5.16 -3.75 9.10
CA GLN A 158 -5.98 -3.77 7.88
C GLN A 158 -5.55 -2.71 6.87
N TYR A 159 -5.13 -1.55 7.37
CA TYR A 159 -4.61 -0.49 6.52
C TYR A 159 -3.36 -0.94 5.75
N VAL A 160 -2.41 -1.60 6.41
CA VAL A 160 -1.22 -2.16 5.75
C VAL A 160 -1.60 -3.26 4.76
N LEU A 161 -2.53 -4.16 5.10
CA LEU A 161 -3.02 -5.21 4.18
C LEU A 161 -3.58 -4.63 2.87
N VAL A 162 -4.33 -3.53 2.94
CA VAL A 162 -4.83 -2.82 1.74
C VAL A 162 -3.68 -2.37 0.84
N TYR A 163 -2.60 -1.83 1.40
CA TYR A 163 -1.46 -1.37 0.62
C TYR A 163 -0.66 -2.51 -0.01
N ILE A 164 -0.52 -3.64 0.70
CA ILE A 164 0.07 -4.86 0.14
C ILE A 164 -0.75 -5.35 -1.07
N ALA A 165 -2.06 -5.48 -0.90
CA ALA A 165 -2.96 -5.92 -1.96
C ALA A 165 -3.02 -4.93 -3.13
N HIS A 166 -2.95 -3.63 -2.86
CA HIS A 166 -2.87 -2.58 -3.87
C HIS A 166 -1.59 -2.68 -4.70
N THR A 167 -0.46 -2.95 -4.07
CA THR A 167 0.80 -3.20 -4.78
C THR A 167 0.70 -4.43 -5.68
N THR A 168 0.16 -5.53 -5.18
CA THR A 168 -0.10 -6.76 -5.97
C THR A 168 -0.96 -6.47 -7.21
N ARG A 169 -2.03 -5.71 -7.06
CA ARG A 169 -2.89 -5.29 -8.17
C ARG A 169 -2.10 -4.55 -9.26
N HIS A 170 -1.23 -3.63 -8.86
CA HIS A 170 -0.43 -2.86 -9.83
C HIS A 170 0.71 -3.67 -10.44
N ILE A 171 1.27 -4.66 -9.75
CA ILE A 171 2.17 -5.64 -10.35
C ILE A 171 1.47 -6.35 -11.50
N HIS A 172 0.27 -6.86 -11.28
CA HIS A 172 -0.54 -7.49 -12.34
C HIS A 172 -0.90 -6.53 -13.49
N GLN A 173 -1.00 -5.23 -13.21
CA GLN A 173 -1.20 -4.22 -14.26
C GLN A 173 0.05 -4.03 -15.12
N ILE A 174 1.24 -4.07 -14.53
CA ILE A 174 2.52 -3.94 -15.23
C ILE A 174 2.79 -5.15 -16.12
N GLN A 175 2.36 -6.35 -15.70
CA GLN A 175 2.54 -7.61 -16.43
C GLN A 175 1.66 -7.75 -17.69
N LYS A 176 0.66 -6.90 -17.90
CA LYS A 176 -0.25 -6.89 -19.06
C LYS A 176 0.26 -6.03 -20.20
#